data_de9fa6190b42c7025c856eb1703afa97
#
_entry.id   de9fa6190b42c7025c856eb1703afa97
#
_cell.length_a   1.000
_cell.length_b   1.000
_cell.length_c   1.000
_cell.angle_alpha   90.00
_cell.angle_beta   90.00
_cell.angle_gamma   90.00
#
_symmetry.space_group_name_H-M   'P 1'
#
loop_
_entity.id
_entity.type
_entity.pdbx_description
1 polymer ?
#
loop_
_entity_poly.entity_id
_entity_poly.type
_entity_poly.pdbx_seq_one_letter_code
_entity_poly.pdbx_strand_id
1 'polypeptide(L)'
;MNILDEAEDLAHLANQVRYGVSQREVPLEAAEVRVMSMHASKGLTADLVVLAGLIEGIIPRMDRRLPDDEQEAQRQEQRRLFFVAMTRTTNILVFSSYSELDTATAHRLQAAQGRWVRPGVVRTFASSFLGELGPECPQAVRGEAWDY
;
A
#
# COMPACT_ATOMS: atom_id res chain seq x y z
N MET A 1 -1.72 1.30 -43.15
CA MET A 1 -1.59 2.04 -41.86
C MET A 1 -2.62 3.15 -41.96
N ASN A 2 -3.65 3.09 -41.13
CA ASN A 2 -4.88 3.87 -41.33
C ASN A 2 -4.84 5.08 -40.37
N ILE A 3 -4.98 6.29 -40.89
CA ILE A 3 -4.93 7.56 -40.12
C ILE A 3 -5.96 7.59 -38.97
N LEU A 4 -7.01 6.76 -39.06
CA LEU A 4 -8.03 6.61 -38.02
C LEU A 4 -7.51 5.84 -36.80
N ASP A 5 -6.66 4.83 -37.00
CA ASP A 5 -6.05 4.07 -35.86
C ASP A 5 -5.07 4.93 -35.06
N GLU A 6 -4.30 5.80 -35.74
CA GLU A 6 -3.39 6.73 -35.05
C GLU A 6 -4.15 7.81 -34.25
N ALA A 7 -5.32 8.24 -34.74
CA ALA A 7 -6.13 9.22 -34.02
C ALA A 7 -6.81 8.63 -32.77
N GLU A 8 -7.22 7.35 -32.81
CA GLU A 8 -7.77 6.64 -31.65
C GLU A 8 -6.69 6.37 -30.60
N ASP A 9 -5.48 5.99 -31.02
CA ASP A 9 -4.35 5.78 -30.12
C ASP A 9 -3.91 7.08 -29.43
N LEU A 10 -3.89 8.21 -30.15
CA LEU A 10 -3.58 9.52 -29.58
C LEU A 10 -4.67 10.01 -28.62
N ALA A 11 -5.94 9.74 -28.92
CA ALA A 11 -7.04 10.06 -28.01
C ALA A 11 -7.00 9.21 -26.76
N HIS A 12 -6.63 7.93 -26.87
CA HIS A 12 -6.45 7.03 -25.73
C HIS A 12 -5.26 7.45 -24.85
N LEU A 13 -4.12 7.79 -25.45
CA LEU A 13 -2.95 8.34 -24.77
C LEU A 13 -3.27 9.67 -24.08
N ALA A 14 -3.98 10.57 -24.77
CA ALA A 14 -4.39 11.86 -24.18
C ALA A 14 -5.33 11.68 -22.99
N ASN A 15 -6.22 10.69 -23.03
CA ASN A 15 -7.08 10.34 -21.91
C ASN A 15 -6.26 9.71 -20.76
N GLN A 16 -5.33 8.81 -21.02
CA GLN A 16 -4.45 8.26 -19.99
C GLN A 16 -3.61 9.35 -19.32
N VAL A 17 -3.06 10.29 -20.09
CA VAL A 17 -2.33 11.44 -19.55
C VAL A 17 -3.26 12.35 -18.75
N ARG A 18 -4.47 12.63 -19.20
CA ARG A 18 -5.47 13.40 -18.46
C ARG A 18 -5.88 12.72 -17.15
N TYR A 19 -6.10 11.40 -17.16
CA TYR A 19 -6.39 10.64 -15.93
C TYR A 19 -5.18 10.58 -14.99
N GLY A 20 -3.96 10.57 -15.53
CA GLY A 20 -2.72 10.61 -14.73
C GLY A 20 -2.38 12.00 -14.16
N VAL A 21 -2.82 13.08 -14.85
CA VAL A 21 -2.54 14.48 -14.46
C VAL A 21 -3.70 15.11 -13.67
N SER A 22 -4.92 14.58 -13.78
CA SER A 22 -6.07 15.09 -13.04
C SER A 22 -6.23 14.50 -11.64
N GLN A 23 -5.14 14.28 -10.91
CA GLN A 23 -5.23 14.37 -9.46
C GLN A 23 -5.45 15.85 -9.16
N ARG A 24 -6.72 16.22 -8.99
CA ARG A 24 -7.08 17.53 -8.47
C ARG A 24 -6.23 17.74 -7.22
N GLU A 25 -5.41 18.79 -7.23
CA GLU A 25 -4.96 19.41 -5.99
C GLU A 25 -6.23 19.88 -5.27
N VAL A 26 -6.77 18.99 -4.43
CA VAL A 26 -7.89 19.37 -3.59
C VAL A 26 -7.31 20.26 -2.52
N PRO A 27 -7.84 21.49 -2.34
CA PRO A 27 -7.35 22.42 -1.35
C PRO A 27 -7.27 21.73 0.03
N LEU A 28 -6.18 21.96 0.76
CA LEU A 28 -5.91 21.47 2.11
C LEU A 28 -6.91 21.98 3.17
N GLU A 29 -7.91 22.73 2.79
CA GLU A 29 -8.86 23.39 3.69
C GLU A 29 -10.06 22.54 4.13
N ALA A 30 -10.22 21.35 3.57
CA ALA A 30 -11.28 20.44 3.99
C ALA A 30 -10.74 19.44 5.02
N ALA A 31 -11.33 19.38 6.21
CA ALA A 31 -11.10 18.33 7.22
C ALA A 31 -11.68 17.00 6.70
N GLU A 32 -11.05 16.39 5.70
CA GLU A 32 -11.52 15.18 5.03
C GLU A 32 -10.57 14.03 5.30
N VAL A 33 -11.15 12.87 5.60
CA VAL A 33 -10.41 11.60 5.60
C VAL A 33 -10.47 11.00 4.19
N ARG A 34 -9.32 10.77 3.59
CA ARG A 34 -9.19 10.17 2.26
C ARG A 34 -8.66 8.76 2.38
N VAL A 35 -9.34 7.82 1.72
CA VAL A 35 -8.91 6.44 1.60
C VAL A 35 -8.50 6.17 0.15
N MET A 36 -7.26 5.73 -0.05
CA MET A 36 -6.72 5.52 -1.40
C MET A 36 -5.60 4.48 -1.40
N SER A 37 -5.19 4.02 -2.57
CA SER A 37 -4.00 3.18 -2.70
C SER A 37 -2.71 4.01 -2.54
N MET A 38 -1.59 3.35 -2.22
CA MET A 38 -0.27 4.00 -2.18
C MET A 38 0.09 4.66 -3.52
N HIS A 39 -0.30 4.07 -4.66
CA HIS A 39 -0.09 4.68 -5.97
C HIS A 39 -0.86 5.99 -6.13
N ALA A 40 -2.11 6.03 -5.69
CA ALA A 40 -2.96 7.21 -5.79
C ALA A 40 -2.51 8.36 -4.85
N SER A 41 -1.71 8.05 -3.83
CA SER A 41 -1.20 9.05 -2.89
C SER A 41 -0.02 9.87 -3.44
N LYS A 42 0.54 9.49 -4.60
CA LYS A 42 1.66 10.20 -5.20
C LYS A 42 1.31 11.66 -5.51
N GLY A 43 2.12 12.59 -5.03
CA GLY A 43 1.91 14.03 -5.21
C GLY A 43 0.97 14.69 -4.20
N LEU A 44 0.32 13.91 -3.32
CA LEU A 44 -0.51 14.44 -2.23
C LEU A 44 0.31 14.54 -0.95
N THR A 45 -0.12 15.40 -0.04
CA THR A 45 0.42 15.50 1.33
C THR A 45 -0.73 15.62 2.32
N ALA A 46 -0.50 15.14 3.55
CA ALA A 46 -1.47 15.25 4.64
C ALA A 46 -0.73 15.36 5.98
N ASP A 47 -1.35 15.97 6.96
CA ASP A 47 -0.78 16.07 8.31
C ASP A 47 -0.64 14.71 8.97
N LEU A 48 -1.62 13.85 8.80
CA LEU A 48 -1.64 12.50 9.31
C LEU A 48 -1.83 11.51 8.15
N VAL A 49 -0.96 10.53 8.07
CA VAL A 49 -1.06 9.42 7.12
C VAL A 49 -1.09 8.10 7.87
N VAL A 50 -2.08 7.28 7.59
CA VAL A 50 -2.19 5.92 8.12
C VAL A 50 -1.90 4.93 6.98
N LEU A 51 -0.81 4.19 7.08
CA LEU A 51 -0.51 3.06 6.20
C LEU A 51 -1.09 1.79 6.83
N ALA A 52 -2.27 1.42 6.35
CA ALA A 52 -3.04 0.32 6.90
C ALA A 52 -2.76 -1.01 6.19
N GLY A 53 -2.90 -2.12 6.92
CA GLY A 53 -2.81 -3.46 6.36
C GLY A 53 -1.39 -3.89 6.02
N LEU A 54 -0.40 -3.45 6.80
CA LEU A 54 1.00 -3.83 6.64
C LEU A 54 1.24 -5.28 7.10
N ILE A 55 0.77 -6.21 6.26
CA ILE A 55 0.81 -7.65 6.48
C ILE A 55 1.61 -8.28 5.36
N GLU A 56 2.50 -9.21 5.69
CA GLU A 56 3.28 -9.98 4.73
C GLU A 56 2.37 -10.73 3.75
N GLY A 57 2.68 -10.65 2.46
CA GLY A 57 1.85 -11.17 1.37
C GLY A 57 0.79 -10.19 0.85
N ILE A 58 0.45 -9.13 1.63
CA ILE A 58 -0.37 -8.00 1.18
C ILE A 58 0.54 -6.85 0.78
N ILE A 59 1.46 -6.48 1.66
CA ILE A 59 2.51 -5.48 1.45
C ILE A 59 3.79 -6.02 2.09
N PRO A 60 4.81 -6.43 1.31
CA PRO A 60 4.81 -6.56 -0.15
C PRO A 60 3.95 -7.72 -0.65
N ARG A 61 3.34 -7.52 -1.81
CA ARG A 61 2.64 -8.57 -2.54
C ARG A 61 3.57 -9.13 -3.61
N MET A 62 3.94 -10.40 -3.48
CA MET A 62 4.89 -11.05 -4.38
C MET A 62 4.18 -12.11 -5.22
N ASP A 63 4.39 -12.09 -6.53
CA ASP A 63 4.01 -13.23 -7.37
C ASP A 63 5.14 -14.26 -7.37
N ARG A 64 4.98 -15.32 -6.58
CA ARG A 64 5.96 -16.41 -6.45
C ARG A 64 6.12 -17.28 -7.70
N ARG A 65 5.35 -17.03 -8.76
CA ARG A 65 5.44 -17.72 -10.04
C ARG A 65 6.46 -17.08 -10.98
N LEU A 66 6.82 -15.82 -10.69
CA LEU A 66 7.83 -15.10 -11.46
C LEU A 66 9.23 -15.62 -11.17
N PRO A 67 10.17 -15.52 -12.12
CA PRO A 67 11.60 -15.72 -11.88
C PRO A 67 12.12 -14.85 -10.73
N ASP A 68 13.20 -15.27 -10.08
CA ASP A 68 13.73 -14.61 -8.88
C ASP A 68 14.13 -13.15 -9.13
N ASP A 69 14.68 -12.84 -10.29
CA ASP A 69 15.05 -11.49 -10.71
C ASP A 69 13.83 -10.58 -10.89
N GLU A 70 12.74 -11.10 -11.44
CA GLU A 70 11.48 -10.38 -11.57
C GLU A 70 10.79 -10.19 -10.21
N GLN A 71 10.86 -11.18 -9.31
CA GLN A 71 10.37 -11.04 -7.94
C GLN A 71 11.12 -9.94 -7.20
N GLU A 72 12.45 -9.89 -7.32
CA GLU A 72 13.24 -8.84 -6.69
C GLU A 72 12.92 -7.45 -7.26
N ALA A 73 12.75 -7.34 -8.58
CA ALA A 73 12.33 -6.09 -9.21
C ALA A 73 10.94 -5.64 -8.70
N GLN A 74 9.99 -6.57 -8.56
CA GLN A 74 8.66 -6.32 -7.99
C GLN A 74 8.75 -5.85 -6.52
N ARG A 75 9.62 -6.50 -5.72
CA ARG A 75 9.86 -6.11 -4.34
C ARG A 75 10.42 -4.69 -4.23
N GLN A 76 11.40 -4.36 -5.06
CA GLN A 76 12.00 -3.03 -5.08
C GLN A 76 10.99 -1.94 -5.46
N GLU A 77 10.12 -2.21 -6.42
CA GLU A 77 9.07 -1.26 -6.81
C GLU A 77 8.07 -1.04 -5.67
N GLN A 78 7.64 -2.09 -4.99
CA GLN A 78 6.75 -1.96 -3.83
C GLN A 78 7.42 -1.25 -2.65
N ARG A 79 8.74 -1.45 -2.46
CA ARG A 79 9.51 -0.71 -1.47
C ARG A 79 9.54 0.79 -1.78
N ARG A 80 9.71 1.16 -3.07
CA ARG A 80 9.64 2.56 -3.50
C ARG A 80 8.26 3.17 -3.25
N LEU A 81 7.20 2.44 -3.56
CA LEU A 81 5.82 2.88 -3.28
C LEU A 81 5.55 3.06 -1.79
N PHE A 82 6.03 2.13 -0.97
CA PHE A 82 5.94 2.23 0.48
C PHE A 82 6.66 3.48 0.99
N PHE A 83 7.90 3.71 0.52
CA PHE A 83 8.65 4.92 0.86
C PHE A 83 7.92 6.19 0.42
N VAL A 84 7.40 6.24 -0.81
CA VAL A 84 6.64 7.40 -1.31
C VAL A 84 5.40 7.63 -0.45
N ALA A 85 4.68 6.59 -0.04
CA ALA A 85 3.51 6.72 0.83
C ALA A 85 3.88 7.26 2.22
N MET A 86 5.00 6.82 2.82
CA MET A 86 5.50 7.36 4.08
C MET A 86 5.81 8.85 3.99
N THR A 87 6.42 9.29 2.87
CA THR A 87 6.79 10.70 2.66
C THR A 87 5.61 11.60 2.33
N ARG A 88 4.38 11.09 2.34
CA ARG A 88 3.16 11.88 2.17
C ARG A 88 2.73 12.60 3.45
N THR A 89 3.25 12.18 4.59
CA THR A 89 2.96 12.83 5.87
C THR A 89 3.81 14.07 6.09
N THR A 90 3.22 15.09 6.69
CA THR A 90 3.94 16.29 7.15
C THR A 90 4.15 16.29 8.65
N ASN A 91 3.36 15.51 9.42
CA ASN A 91 3.42 15.55 10.87
C ASN A 91 3.38 14.14 11.48
N ILE A 92 2.31 13.37 11.28
CA ILE A 92 2.10 12.09 11.96
C ILE A 92 1.99 10.95 10.94
N LEU A 93 2.83 9.93 11.10
CA LEU A 93 2.78 8.70 10.32
C LEU A 93 2.41 7.52 11.22
N VAL A 94 1.34 6.81 10.85
CA VAL A 94 0.85 5.64 11.58
C VAL A 94 0.98 4.40 10.71
N PHE A 95 1.57 3.35 11.26
CA PHE A 95 1.60 2.02 10.65
C PHE A 95 0.58 1.12 11.34
N SER A 96 -0.25 0.42 10.57
CA SER A 96 -1.24 -0.50 11.11
C SER A 96 -1.11 -1.89 10.50
N SER A 97 -1.14 -2.90 11.34
CA SER A 97 -1.07 -4.31 10.97
C SER A 97 -2.05 -5.13 11.81
N TYR A 98 -2.35 -6.33 11.37
CA TYR A 98 -3.19 -7.28 12.10
C TYR A 98 -2.41 -8.55 12.39
N SER A 99 -2.41 -9.01 13.62
CA SER A 99 -1.76 -10.26 14.03
C SER A 99 -2.60 -11.49 13.76
N GLU A 100 -3.89 -11.32 13.54
CA GLU A 100 -4.86 -12.40 13.29
C GLU A 100 -5.87 -11.96 12.23
N LEU A 101 -6.23 -12.88 11.34
CA LEU A 101 -7.30 -12.72 10.37
C LEU A 101 -8.15 -13.99 10.32
N ASP A 102 -9.41 -13.86 9.96
CA ASP A 102 -10.19 -15.01 9.55
C ASP A 102 -9.59 -15.63 8.28
N THR A 103 -9.71 -16.95 8.17
CA THR A 103 -9.05 -17.72 7.12
C THR A 103 -9.50 -17.31 5.71
N ALA A 104 -10.79 -16.99 5.55
CA ALA A 104 -11.34 -16.60 4.25
C ALA A 104 -10.78 -15.26 3.81
N THR A 105 -10.69 -14.29 4.72
CA THR A 105 -10.08 -12.98 4.46
C THR A 105 -8.59 -13.11 4.19
N ALA A 106 -7.84 -13.87 5.01
CA ALA A 106 -6.42 -14.10 4.81
C ALA A 106 -6.14 -14.71 3.42
N HIS A 107 -6.93 -15.70 3.02
CA HIS A 107 -6.81 -16.31 1.71
C HIS A 107 -7.16 -15.35 0.57
N ARG A 108 -8.27 -14.61 0.69
CA ARG A 108 -8.70 -13.62 -0.31
C ARG A 108 -7.67 -12.53 -0.52
N LEU A 109 -7.04 -12.06 0.55
CA LEU A 109 -6.02 -11.01 0.51
C LEU A 109 -4.63 -11.56 0.19
N GLN A 110 -4.46 -12.88 0.13
CA GLN A 110 -3.17 -13.55 -0.06
C GLN A 110 -2.15 -13.25 1.05
N ALA A 111 -2.65 -12.95 2.27
CA ALA A 111 -1.81 -12.73 3.43
C ALA A 111 -0.98 -13.99 3.75
N ALA A 112 0.27 -13.78 4.13
CA ALA A 112 1.09 -14.88 4.64
C ALA A 112 0.49 -15.39 5.95
N GLN A 113 0.20 -16.70 5.98
CA GLN A 113 -0.49 -17.36 7.09
C GLN A 113 0.50 -18.15 7.94
N GLY A 114 0.42 -17.94 9.24
CA GLY A 114 1.10 -18.75 10.24
C GLY A 114 0.20 -19.86 10.76
N ARG A 115 0.41 -20.23 12.03
CA ARG A 115 -0.38 -21.28 12.71
C ARG A 115 -1.83 -20.83 12.95
N TRP A 116 -2.70 -21.81 13.10
CA TRP A 116 -4.06 -21.60 13.60
C TRP A 116 -4.02 -21.05 15.04
N VAL A 117 -4.81 -20.02 15.29
CA VAL A 117 -4.99 -19.44 16.62
C VAL A 117 -6.24 -20.05 17.29
N ARG A 118 -7.32 -20.15 16.53
CA ARG A 118 -8.59 -20.77 16.88
C ARG A 118 -9.31 -21.21 15.59
N PRO A 119 -10.37 -22.01 15.65
CA PRO A 119 -11.14 -22.41 14.48
C PRO A 119 -11.52 -21.21 13.60
N GLY A 120 -11.14 -21.25 12.33
CA GLY A 120 -11.42 -20.21 11.34
C GLY A 120 -10.52 -18.96 11.42
N VAL A 121 -9.52 -18.92 12.32
CA VAL A 121 -8.61 -17.77 12.48
C VAL A 121 -7.17 -18.19 12.41
N VAL A 122 -6.40 -17.53 11.59
CA VAL A 122 -4.96 -17.75 11.41
C VAL A 122 -4.14 -16.56 11.87
N ARG A 123 -2.94 -16.84 12.34
CA ARG A 123 -1.96 -15.81 12.62
C ARG A 123 -1.40 -15.25 11.31
N THR A 124 -1.20 -13.94 11.28
CA THR A 124 -0.52 -13.24 10.19
C THR A 124 0.83 -12.70 10.66
N PHE A 125 1.63 -12.25 9.72
CA PHE A 125 2.93 -11.65 10.00
C PHE A 125 2.90 -10.19 9.56
N ALA A 126 3.51 -9.33 10.34
CA ALA A 126 3.72 -7.94 9.94
C ALA A 126 4.59 -7.88 8.67
N SER A 127 4.38 -6.86 7.87
CA SER A 127 5.15 -6.61 6.65
C SER A 127 6.65 -6.62 6.92
N SER A 128 7.41 -7.31 6.08
CA SER A 128 8.88 -7.30 6.12
C SER A 128 9.46 -5.90 5.94
N PHE A 129 8.74 -4.98 5.28
CA PHE A 129 9.17 -3.59 5.13
C PHE A 129 9.24 -2.83 6.45
N LEU A 130 8.45 -3.20 7.46
CA LEU A 130 8.57 -2.62 8.80
C LEU A 130 9.92 -2.96 9.45
N GLY A 131 10.43 -4.17 9.22
CA GLY A 131 11.76 -4.57 9.68
C GLY A 131 12.91 -3.82 8.98
N GLU A 132 12.67 -3.27 7.80
CA GLU A 132 13.65 -2.51 7.03
C GLU A 132 13.77 -1.04 7.49
N LEU A 133 12.85 -0.54 8.33
CA LEU A 133 12.87 0.84 8.84
C LEU A 133 14.00 1.10 9.85
N GLY A 134 14.65 0.05 10.31
CA GLY A 134 15.78 0.15 11.23
C GLY A 134 15.39 0.31 12.71
N PRO A 135 16.37 0.51 13.60
CA PRO A 135 16.18 0.49 15.03
C PRO A 135 15.39 1.69 15.58
N GLU A 136 15.30 2.77 14.82
CA GLU A 136 14.54 3.97 15.19
C GLU A 136 13.03 3.81 14.98
N CYS A 137 12.58 2.70 14.36
CA CYS A 137 11.16 2.42 14.20
C CYS A 137 10.53 2.19 15.59
N PRO A 138 9.44 2.90 15.93
CA PRO A 138 8.76 2.71 17.20
C PRO A 138 8.31 1.26 17.39
N GLN A 139 8.33 0.81 18.64
CA GLN A 139 7.80 -0.51 18.95
C GLN A 139 6.28 -0.57 18.70
N ALA A 140 5.84 -1.71 18.19
CA ALA A 140 4.42 -1.93 17.96
C ALA A 140 3.65 -1.95 19.29
N VAL A 141 2.55 -1.21 19.33
CA VAL A 141 1.58 -1.24 20.42
C VAL A 141 0.30 -1.93 19.96
N ARG A 142 -0.43 -2.54 20.89
CA ARG A 142 -1.76 -3.08 20.58
C ARG A 142 -2.74 -1.92 20.41
N GLY A 143 -3.64 -2.02 19.43
CA GLY A 143 -4.62 -0.97 19.17
C GLY A 143 -5.50 -0.61 20.36
N GLU A 144 -5.74 -1.57 21.28
CA GLU A 144 -6.46 -1.36 22.55
C GLU A 144 -5.70 -0.48 23.55
N ALA A 145 -4.38 -0.40 23.42
CA ALA A 145 -3.49 0.38 24.27
C ALA A 145 -2.97 1.66 23.58
N TRP A 146 -3.55 1.99 22.43
CA TRP A 146 -3.16 3.17 21.69
C TRP A 146 -3.99 4.37 22.14
N ASP A 147 -3.36 5.23 22.96
CA ASP A 147 -3.87 6.54 23.32
C ASP A 147 -3.26 7.60 22.42
N TYR A 148 -4.13 8.40 21.84
CA TYR A 148 -3.77 9.50 20.94
C TYR A 148 -3.77 10.83 21.70
#